data_4ca9f7bdfc453288bac052d25139578f
#
_entry.id   4ca9f7bdfc453288bac052d25139578f
#
_cell.length_a   1.000
_cell.length_b   1.000
_cell.length_c   1.000
_cell.angle_alpha   90.00
_cell.angle_beta   90.00
_cell.angle_gamma   90.00
#
_symmetry.space_group_name_H-M   'P 1'
#
loop_
_entity.id
_entity.type
_entity.pdbx_description
1 polymer ?
#
loop_
_entity_poly.entity_id
_entity_poly.type
_entity_poly.pdbx_seq_one_letter_code
_entity_poly.pdbx_strand_id
1 'polypeptide(L)'
;MTTFVVAHGAWSAGWAWKKMHPLMGALGHTLVTPTYTGIGERSHLAHAGIDLNTHITDILKVLEFEDLRDVILIGHSYGGMVATGVADRAVERIAQLVYLDAFVPRHGDSLLSLTPADNRSRVLDGVRTQGDGWRIPANPLPSDTRTEDVAWSTPRRVMQPLKTWEQPIELMGAVDTLPRSYIYCNKFGPGDVFRQFADRARVQPGWKYFEMDASHNPHITVPQELAWLLDGIAQS
;
A
#
# COMPACT_ATOMS: atom_id res chain seq x y z
N MET A 1 -17.62 -14.88 -4.46
CA MET A 1 -17.66 -13.39 -4.46
C MET A 1 -16.91 -12.92 -3.23
N THR A 2 -15.90 -12.09 -3.39
CA THR A 2 -15.02 -11.61 -2.31
C THR A 2 -14.90 -10.08 -2.39
N THR A 3 -14.88 -9.40 -1.24
CA THR A 3 -14.61 -7.98 -1.17
C THR A 3 -13.13 -7.75 -0.88
N PHE A 4 -12.47 -7.00 -1.75
CA PHE A 4 -11.11 -6.53 -1.56
C PHE A 4 -11.13 -5.06 -1.13
N VAL A 5 -10.33 -4.71 -0.13
CA VAL A 5 -10.14 -3.32 0.32
C VAL A 5 -8.67 -2.96 0.14
N VAL A 6 -8.40 -1.79 -0.43
CA VAL A 6 -7.03 -1.38 -0.74
C VAL A 6 -6.56 -0.29 0.19
N ALA A 7 -5.45 -0.54 0.88
CA ALA A 7 -4.60 0.46 1.47
C ALA A 7 -3.50 0.82 0.45
N HIS A 8 -3.65 1.97 -0.23
CA HIS A 8 -2.82 2.34 -1.38
C HIS A 8 -1.41 2.83 -0.98
N GLY A 9 -0.49 2.89 -1.96
CA GLY A 9 0.87 3.36 -1.78
C GLY A 9 0.99 4.88 -1.54
N ALA A 10 2.19 5.34 -1.20
CA ALA A 10 2.50 6.76 -1.07
C ALA A 10 2.30 7.50 -2.40
N TRP A 11 1.96 8.78 -2.32
CA TRP A 11 1.71 9.67 -3.47
C TRP A 11 0.61 9.18 -4.41
N SER A 12 -0.13 8.17 -4.01
CA SER A 12 -1.19 7.52 -4.76
C SER A 12 -2.55 7.76 -4.08
N ALA A 13 -3.61 7.19 -4.63
CA ALA A 13 -4.95 7.22 -4.07
C ALA A 13 -5.82 6.16 -4.75
N GLY A 14 -7.12 6.13 -4.43
CA GLY A 14 -8.08 5.23 -5.07
C GLY A 14 -8.07 5.30 -6.59
N TRP A 15 -7.81 6.48 -7.18
CA TRP A 15 -7.72 6.68 -8.63
C TRP A 15 -6.73 5.73 -9.32
N ALA A 16 -5.63 5.38 -8.66
CA ALA A 16 -4.59 4.53 -9.25
C ALA A 16 -5.07 3.08 -9.52
N TRP A 17 -6.11 2.66 -8.84
CA TRP A 17 -6.71 1.33 -8.97
C TRP A 17 -7.85 1.27 -9.99
N LYS A 18 -8.11 2.38 -10.71
CA LYS A 18 -9.23 2.49 -11.65
C LYS A 18 -9.26 1.37 -12.71
N LYS A 19 -8.09 0.94 -13.20
CA LYS A 19 -7.99 -0.16 -14.17
C LYS A 19 -8.40 -1.52 -13.58
N MET A 20 -8.24 -1.71 -12.28
CA MET A 20 -8.56 -2.96 -11.58
C MET A 20 -10.06 -3.16 -11.38
N HIS A 21 -10.85 -2.09 -11.21
CA HIS A 21 -12.28 -2.21 -10.92
C HIS A 21 -13.05 -3.06 -11.94
N PRO A 22 -12.99 -2.81 -13.26
CA PRO A 22 -13.70 -3.64 -14.22
C PRO A 22 -13.18 -5.09 -14.27
N LEU A 23 -11.89 -5.30 -14.05
CA LEU A 23 -11.26 -6.62 -14.06
C LEU A 23 -11.71 -7.47 -12.87
N MET A 24 -11.68 -6.89 -11.66
CA MET A 24 -12.17 -7.56 -10.45
C MET A 24 -13.68 -7.81 -10.51
N GLY A 25 -14.45 -6.84 -11.05
CA GLY A 25 -15.88 -7.02 -11.27
C GLY A 25 -16.20 -8.16 -12.24
N ALA A 26 -15.43 -8.31 -13.32
CA ALA A 26 -15.59 -9.41 -14.28
C ALA A 26 -15.29 -10.80 -13.67
N LEU A 27 -14.43 -10.84 -12.62
CA LEU A 27 -14.14 -12.05 -11.84
C LEU A 27 -15.14 -12.28 -10.69
N GLY A 28 -16.17 -11.43 -10.56
CA GLY A 28 -17.19 -11.56 -9.53
C GLY A 28 -16.78 -11.02 -8.16
N HIS A 29 -15.76 -10.15 -8.11
CA HIS A 29 -15.28 -9.53 -6.87
C HIS A 29 -15.66 -8.05 -6.78
N THR A 30 -15.78 -7.55 -5.55
CA THR A 30 -15.88 -6.12 -5.25
C THR A 30 -14.51 -5.58 -4.88
N LEU A 31 -14.12 -4.44 -5.47
CA LEU A 31 -12.89 -3.73 -5.13
C LEU A 31 -13.22 -2.36 -4.53
N VAL A 32 -12.86 -2.15 -3.27
CA VAL A 32 -13.04 -0.90 -2.54
C VAL A 32 -11.68 -0.21 -2.42
N THR A 33 -11.58 1.02 -2.91
CA THR A 33 -10.31 1.75 -3.01
C THR A 33 -10.40 3.11 -2.32
N PRO A 34 -10.45 3.15 -0.99
CA PRO A 34 -10.51 4.41 -0.24
C PRO A 34 -9.28 5.27 -0.47
N THR A 35 -9.45 6.58 -0.40
CA THR A 35 -8.33 7.53 -0.43
C THR A 35 -8.10 8.09 0.97
N TYR A 36 -6.84 8.10 1.42
CA TYR A 36 -6.46 8.65 2.72
C TYR A 36 -6.65 10.17 2.79
N THR A 37 -6.87 10.68 3.98
CA THR A 37 -6.92 12.11 4.28
C THR A 37 -5.62 12.81 3.86
N GLY A 38 -5.75 13.94 3.15
CA GLY A 38 -4.63 14.75 2.67
C GLY A 38 -3.96 14.25 1.39
N ILE A 39 -4.47 13.19 0.77
CA ILE A 39 -3.91 12.56 -0.43
C ILE A 39 -4.95 12.57 -1.57
N GLY A 40 -4.50 12.46 -2.82
CA GLY A 40 -5.36 12.37 -4.00
C GLY A 40 -6.41 13.46 -4.06
N GLU A 41 -7.66 13.10 -4.30
CA GLU A 41 -8.81 14.00 -4.32
C GLU A 41 -9.13 14.64 -2.96
N ARG A 42 -8.54 14.12 -1.88
CA ARG A 42 -8.64 14.66 -0.51
C ARG A 42 -7.44 15.54 -0.14
N SER A 43 -6.59 15.90 -1.09
CA SER A 43 -5.38 16.73 -0.89
C SER A 43 -5.67 18.12 -0.32
N HIS A 44 -6.88 18.65 -0.53
CA HIS A 44 -7.34 19.91 0.07
C HIS A 44 -7.44 19.85 1.61
N LEU A 45 -7.41 18.66 2.22
CA LEU A 45 -7.37 18.45 3.67
C LEU A 45 -5.95 18.30 4.21
N ALA A 46 -4.92 18.42 3.35
CA ALA A 46 -3.53 18.17 3.75
C ALA A 46 -3.02 19.20 4.75
N HIS A 47 -2.41 18.72 5.83
CA HIS A 47 -1.71 19.54 6.82
C HIS A 47 -0.61 18.73 7.52
N ALA A 48 0.33 19.41 8.19
CA ALA A 48 1.51 18.81 8.83
C ALA A 48 1.20 17.86 10.00
N GLY A 49 -0.04 17.84 10.48
CA GLY A 49 -0.47 16.95 11.58
C GLY A 49 -0.91 15.56 11.12
N ILE A 50 -1.10 15.33 9.81
CA ILE A 50 -1.53 14.02 9.29
C ILE A 50 -0.38 13.01 9.46
N ASP A 51 -0.69 11.89 10.11
CA ASP A 51 0.23 10.85 10.49
C ASP A 51 -0.25 9.45 10.04
N LEU A 52 0.49 8.39 10.39
CA LEU A 52 0.13 7.01 10.05
C LEU A 52 -1.21 6.60 10.66
N ASN A 53 -1.49 7.01 11.90
CA ASN A 53 -2.76 6.69 12.57
C ASN A 53 -3.96 7.35 11.89
N THR A 54 -3.79 8.53 11.29
CA THR A 54 -4.82 9.19 10.48
C THR A 54 -5.21 8.27 9.31
N HIS A 55 -4.23 7.78 8.55
CA HIS A 55 -4.48 6.91 7.39
C HIS A 55 -5.02 5.52 7.78
N ILE A 56 -4.56 4.96 8.90
CA ILE A 56 -5.14 3.73 9.46
C ILE A 56 -6.63 3.96 9.79
N THR A 57 -6.95 5.08 10.45
CA THR A 57 -8.32 5.43 10.82
C THR A 57 -9.22 5.62 9.60
N ASP A 58 -8.72 6.21 8.51
CA ASP A 58 -9.47 6.35 7.25
C ASP A 58 -9.98 4.98 6.76
N ILE A 59 -9.13 3.95 6.74
CA ILE A 59 -9.54 2.61 6.30
C ILE A 59 -10.46 1.93 7.32
N LEU A 60 -10.15 2.04 8.62
CA LEU A 60 -11.02 1.49 9.68
C LEU A 60 -12.44 2.04 9.57
N LYS A 61 -12.58 3.34 9.30
CA LYS A 61 -13.90 3.97 9.15
C LYS A 61 -14.63 3.50 7.89
N VAL A 62 -13.94 3.23 6.79
CA VAL A 62 -14.57 2.60 5.62
C VAL A 62 -15.07 1.20 5.97
N LEU A 63 -14.27 0.36 6.63
CA LEU A 63 -14.70 -0.97 7.07
C LEU A 63 -15.93 -0.90 8.00
N GLU A 64 -15.97 0.09 8.88
CA GLU A 64 -17.05 0.28 9.85
C GLU A 64 -18.34 0.78 9.17
N PHE A 65 -18.27 1.90 8.42
CA PHE A 65 -19.46 2.58 7.88
C PHE A 65 -20.05 1.92 6.65
N GLU A 66 -19.25 1.12 5.92
CA GLU A 66 -19.74 0.28 4.81
C GLU A 66 -20.06 -1.16 5.26
N ASP A 67 -20.06 -1.43 6.58
CA ASP A 67 -20.29 -2.75 7.19
C ASP A 67 -19.48 -3.89 6.55
N LEU A 68 -18.25 -3.61 6.10
CA LEU A 68 -17.38 -4.58 5.46
C LEU A 68 -16.84 -5.59 6.47
N ARG A 69 -16.99 -6.88 6.16
CA ARG A 69 -16.48 -8.02 6.93
C ARG A 69 -15.92 -9.08 5.97
N ASP A 70 -15.09 -9.95 6.51
CA ASP A 70 -14.46 -11.04 5.76
C ASP A 70 -13.74 -10.54 4.50
N VAL A 71 -13.13 -9.33 4.59
CA VAL A 71 -12.46 -8.72 3.45
C VAL A 71 -11.05 -9.24 3.29
N ILE A 72 -10.57 -9.27 2.04
CA ILE A 72 -9.13 -9.37 1.76
C ILE A 72 -8.58 -7.94 1.72
N LEU A 73 -7.74 -7.61 2.71
CA LEU A 73 -7.10 -6.29 2.81
C LEU A 73 -5.78 -6.30 2.05
N ILE A 74 -5.64 -5.43 1.04
CA ILE A 74 -4.41 -5.29 0.24
C ILE A 74 -3.64 -4.07 0.73
N GLY A 75 -2.41 -4.26 1.19
CA GLY A 75 -1.45 -3.17 1.44
C GLY A 75 -0.45 -3.08 0.30
N HIS A 76 -0.46 -2.00 -0.47
CA HIS A 76 0.51 -1.74 -1.52
C HIS A 76 1.58 -0.75 -1.06
N SER A 77 2.86 -1.08 -1.19
CA SER A 77 3.94 -0.12 -0.88
C SER A 77 3.86 0.41 0.57
N TYR A 78 3.79 1.74 0.76
CA TYR A 78 3.47 2.42 2.03
C TYR A 78 2.17 1.86 2.67
N GLY A 79 1.20 1.49 1.84
CA GLY A 79 -0.06 0.91 2.30
C GLY A 79 0.10 -0.38 3.11
N GLY A 80 1.26 -1.03 3.07
CA GLY A 80 1.58 -2.13 3.97
C GLY A 80 1.65 -1.71 5.44
N MET A 81 2.16 -0.50 5.73
CA MET A 81 2.13 0.08 7.08
C MET A 81 0.68 0.27 7.56
N VAL A 82 -0.15 0.86 6.68
CA VAL A 82 -1.57 1.13 6.98
C VAL A 82 -2.35 -0.18 7.15
N ALA A 83 -2.22 -1.11 6.19
CA ALA A 83 -2.94 -2.38 6.21
C ALA A 83 -2.58 -3.23 7.45
N THR A 84 -1.32 -3.22 7.87
CA THR A 84 -0.89 -3.89 9.11
C THR A 84 -1.60 -3.29 10.33
N GLY A 85 -1.63 -1.96 10.45
CA GLY A 85 -2.30 -1.29 11.57
C GLY A 85 -3.82 -1.46 11.56
N VAL A 86 -4.45 -1.51 10.40
CA VAL A 86 -5.88 -1.82 10.24
C VAL A 86 -6.16 -3.26 10.66
N ALA A 87 -5.40 -4.21 10.15
CA ALA A 87 -5.57 -5.63 10.43
C ALA A 87 -5.37 -5.95 11.93
N ASP A 88 -4.44 -5.25 12.60
CA ASP A 88 -4.22 -5.41 14.03
C ASP A 88 -5.39 -4.86 14.89
N ARG A 89 -6.08 -3.81 14.41
CA ARG A 89 -7.15 -3.12 15.16
C ARG A 89 -8.57 -3.60 14.82
N ALA A 90 -8.74 -4.30 13.70
CA ALA A 90 -10.03 -4.80 13.22
C ALA A 90 -9.90 -6.22 12.65
N VAL A 91 -9.15 -7.07 13.36
CA VAL A 91 -8.85 -8.45 12.93
C VAL A 91 -10.11 -9.25 12.61
N GLU A 92 -11.21 -8.99 13.33
CA GLU A 92 -12.51 -9.65 13.16
C GLU A 92 -13.24 -9.30 11.85
N ARG A 93 -12.74 -8.29 11.11
CA ARG A 93 -13.29 -7.87 9.81
C ARG A 93 -12.46 -8.37 8.63
N ILE A 94 -11.27 -8.90 8.89
CA ILE A 94 -10.29 -9.24 7.86
C ILE A 94 -10.17 -10.76 7.74
N ALA A 95 -10.47 -11.31 6.56
CA ALA A 95 -10.27 -12.71 6.27
C ALA A 95 -8.81 -13.03 5.93
N GLN A 96 -8.13 -12.11 5.23
CA GLN A 96 -6.75 -12.30 4.80
C GLN A 96 -6.07 -10.94 4.55
N LEU A 97 -4.76 -10.87 4.81
CA LEU A 97 -3.94 -9.70 4.53
C LEU A 97 -2.97 -10.01 3.37
N VAL A 98 -3.00 -9.18 2.32
CA VAL A 98 -2.13 -9.28 1.15
C VAL A 98 -1.19 -8.07 1.09
N TYR A 99 0.11 -8.33 1.10
CA TYR A 99 1.15 -7.33 0.90
C TYR A 99 1.57 -7.35 -0.57
N LEU A 100 1.24 -6.30 -1.32
CA LEU A 100 1.63 -6.14 -2.72
C LEU A 100 2.84 -5.24 -2.80
N ASP A 101 4.02 -5.82 -2.98
CA ASP A 101 5.31 -5.10 -3.07
C ASP A 101 5.41 -4.00 -1.99
N ALA A 102 5.27 -4.41 -0.71
CA ALA A 102 4.93 -3.53 0.38
C ALA A 102 5.85 -3.66 1.61
N PHE A 103 5.84 -2.63 2.43
CA PHE A 103 6.44 -2.67 3.75
C PHE A 103 5.64 -3.60 4.67
N VAL A 104 6.36 -4.39 5.48
CA VAL A 104 5.77 -5.29 6.49
C VAL A 104 6.38 -4.94 7.84
N PRO A 105 5.78 -3.99 8.58
CA PRO A 105 6.34 -3.50 9.82
C PRO A 105 6.18 -4.50 10.97
N ARG A 106 7.04 -4.34 11.98
CA ARG A 106 6.88 -4.86 13.33
C ARG A 106 6.45 -3.74 14.26
N HIS A 107 6.01 -4.09 15.46
CA HIS A 107 5.72 -3.08 16.50
C HIS A 107 6.91 -2.13 16.70
N GLY A 108 6.66 -0.83 16.70
CA GLY A 108 7.67 0.21 16.85
C GLY A 108 8.38 0.64 15.56
N ASP A 109 8.18 -0.06 14.43
CA ASP A 109 8.75 0.37 13.16
C ASP A 109 8.02 1.61 12.61
N SER A 110 8.78 2.52 12.04
CA SER A 110 8.26 3.57 11.14
C SER A 110 8.71 3.28 9.71
N LEU A 111 8.05 3.85 8.71
CA LEU A 111 8.52 3.65 7.33
C LEU A 111 9.92 4.20 7.14
N LEU A 112 10.25 5.34 7.78
CA LEU A 112 11.62 5.87 7.75
C LEU A 112 12.63 4.91 8.38
N SER A 113 12.29 4.20 9.47
CA SER A 113 13.20 3.22 10.07
C SER A 113 13.46 2.01 9.16
N LEU A 114 12.46 1.62 8.37
CA LEU A 114 12.54 0.52 7.40
C LEU A 114 13.20 0.93 6.07
N THR A 115 13.44 2.23 5.86
CA THR A 115 14.05 2.75 4.64
C THR A 115 15.57 2.79 4.80
N PRO A 116 16.37 2.31 3.83
CA PRO A 116 17.82 2.40 3.84
C PRO A 116 18.33 3.83 4.07
N ALA A 117 19.45 3.99 4.77
CA ALA A 117 19.96 5.29 5.23
C ALA A 117 20.08 6.33 4.10
N ASP A 118 20.64 5.94 2.94
CA ASP A 118 20.83 6.85 1.80
C ASP A 118 19.49 7.32 1.22
N ASN A 119 18.51 6.42 1.15
CA ASN A 119 17.14 6.76 0.69
C ASN A 119 16.45 7.68 1.69
N ARG A 120 16.59 7.40 2.99
CA ARG A 120 16.05 8.24 4.06
C ARG A 120 16.62 9.67 4.01
N SER A 121 17.94 9.81 3.83
CA SER A 121 18.57 11.11 3.69
C SER A 121 18.01 11.90 2.51
N ARG A 122 17.86 11.26 1.33
CA ARG A 122 17.25 11.88 0.15
C ARG A 122 15.80 12.32 0.39
N VAL A 123 15.00 11.49 1.08
CA VAL A 123 13.62 11.85 1.44
C VAL A 123 13.59 13.09 2.32
N LEU A 124 14.38 13.13 3.39
CA LEU A 124 14.44 14.27 4.32
C LEU A 124 14.97 15.55 3.64
N ASP A 125 15.95 15.44 2.76
CA ASP A 125 16.41 16.57 1.94
C ASP A 125 15.32 17.08 1.01
N GLY A 126 14.55 16.20 0.36
CA GLY A 126 13.40 16.57 -0.46
C GLY A 126 12.32 17.29 0.35
N VAL A 127 12.02 16.81 1.56
CA VAL A 127 11.09 17.47 2.48
C VAL A 127 11.54 18.91 2.78
N ARG A 128 12.83 19.08 3.09
CA ARG A 128 13.39 20.40 3.44
C ARG A 128 13.43 21.35 2.25
N THR A 129 13.75 20.87 1.04
CA THR A 129 14.03 21.72 -0.13
C THR A 129 12.82 21.95 -1.04
N GLN A 130 11.83 21.03 -1.04
CA GLN A 130 10.70 21.04 -1.97
C GLN A 130 9.34 20.81 -1.28
N GLY A 131 9.35 20.28 -0.06
CA GLY A 131 8.16 19.82 0.66
C GLY A 131 7.70 20.74 1.79
N ASP A 132 8.10 22.01 1.79
CA ASP A 132 7.76 23.01 2.81
C ASP A 132 8.05 22.55 4.25
N GLY A 133 9.02 21.63 4.41
CA GLY A 133 9.45 21.09 5.70
C GLY A 133 8.53 20.01 6.29
N TRP A 134 7.43 19.62 5.59
CA TRP A 134 6.48 18.63 6.12
C TRP A 134 5.88 17.67 5.08
N ARG A 135 6.22 17.82 3.79
CA ARG A 135 5.73 16.96 2.71
C ARG A 135 6.87 16.27 2.00
N ILE A 136 6.67 15.02 1.65
CA ILE A 136 7.63 14.21 0.89
C ILE A 136 7.28 14.32 -0.60
N PRO A 137 8.19 14.85 -1.45
CA PRO A 137 7.99 14.88 -2.89
C PRO A 137 7.84 13.49 -3.48
N ALA A 138 7.04 13.36 -4.55
CA ALA A 138 6.80 12.08 -5.19
C ALA A 138 8.05 11.58 -5.93
N ASN A 139 8.37 10.30 -5.76
CA ASN A 139 9.41 9.61 -6.53
C ASN A 139 9.01 9.51 -8.01
N PRO A 140 9.96 9.38 -8.95
CA PRO A 140 9.66 9.01 -10.32
C PRO A 140 8.84 7.71 -10.39
N LEU A 141 8.00 7.60 -11.43
CA LEU A 141 7.33 6.34 -11.75
C LEU A 141 8.37 5.32 -12.28
N PRO A 142 8.12 4.00 -12.14
CA PRO A 142 8.95 2.97 -12.74
C PRO A 142 9.16 3.21 -14.25
N SER A 143 10.35 2.89 -14.75
CA SER A 143 10.76 3.19 -16.13
C SER A 143 9.97 2.40 -17.20
N ASP A 144 9.35 1.30 -16.83
CA ASP A 144 8.47 0.49 -17.69
C ASP A 144 7.02 0.98 -17.71
N THR A 145 6.70 2.07 -16.99
CA THR A 145 5.38 2.70 -17.04
C THR A 145 5.17 3.32 -18.42
N ARG A 146 4.09 2.94 -19.11
CA ARG A 146 3.77 3.45 -20.45
C ARG A 146 3.59 4.96 -20.44
N THR A 147 3.92 5.62 -21.53
CA THR A 147 3.84 7.09 -21.67
C THR A 147 2.45 7.63 -21.32
N GLU A 148 1.39 6.95 -21.76
CA GLU A 148 0.01 7.33 -21.44
C GLU A 148 -0.29 7.19 -19.94
N ASP A 149 0.26 6.18 -19.27
CA ASP A 149 0.10 5.98 -17.82
C ASP A 149 0.92 7.00 -17.02
N VAL A 150 2.08 7.38 -17.50
CA VAL A 150 2.87 8.49 -16.92
C VAL A 150 2.08 9.80 -17.02
N ALA A 151 1.56 10.12 -18.21
CA ALA A 151 0.78 11.35 -18.44
C ALA A 151 -0.51 11.36 -17.58
N TRP A 152 -1.14 10.21 -17.39
CA TRP A 152 -2.34 10.08 -16.57
C TRP A 152 -2.04 10.15 -15.08
N SER A 153 -0.96 9.52 -14.60
CA SER A 153 -0.65 9.39 -13.18
C SER A 153 0.02 10.65 -12.60
N THR A 154 0.98 11.24 -13.34
CA THR A 154 1.83 12.32 -12.81
C THR A 154 1.04 13.50 -12.23
N PRO A 155 0.01 14.07 -12.89
CA PRO A 155 -0.72 15.21 -12.35
C PRO A 155 -1.63 14.86 -11.14
N ARG A 156 -1.82 13.57 -10.85
CA ARG A 156 -2.65 13.06 -9.74
C ARG A 156 -1.84 12.71 -8.51
N ARG A 157 -0.52 12.64 -8.64
CA ARG A 157 0.39 12.30 -7.53
C ARG A 157 0.69 13.55 -6.71
N VAL A 158 0.23 13.56 -5.47
CA VAL A 158 0.45 14.66 -4.53
C VAL A 158 1.53 14.30 -3.51
N MET A 159 2.16 15.30 -2.92
CA MET A 159 3.18 15.09 -1.90
C MET A 159 2.59 14.42 -0.66
N GLN A 160 3.34 13.49 -0.06
CA GLN A 160 2.94 12.72 1.12
C GLN A 160 3.27 13.48 2.41
N PRO A 161 2.37 13.61 3.41
CA PRO A 161 2.71 14.16 4.72
C PRO A 161 3.82 13.37 5.41
N LEU A 162 4.86 14.03 5.89
CA LEU A 162 6.06 13.42 6.45
C LEU A 162 5.77 12.55 7.68
N LYS A 163 4.88 13.00 8.56
CA LYS A 163 4.53 12.24 9.77
C LYS A 163 3.96 10.87 9.50
N THR A 164 3.39 10.63 8.31
CA THR A 164 2.93 9.29 7.91
C THR A 164 4.09 8.29 7.74
N TRP A 165 5.30 8.78 7.53
CA TRP A 165 6.53 7.97 7.43
C TRP A 165 7.35 7.96 8.72
N GLU A 166 7.23 9.02 9.55
CA GLU A 166 7.98 9.16 10.80
C GLU A 166 7.34 8.39 11.95
N GLN A 167 6.00 8.31 11.98
CA GLN A 167 5.29 7.75 13.11
C GLN A 167 5.53 6.23 13.23
N PRO A 168 6.05 5.76 14.38
CA PRO A 168 6.14 4.34 14.66
C PRO A 168 4.73 3.72 14.75
N ILE A 169 4.59 2.51 14.18
CA ILE A 169 3.35 1.76 14.27
C ILE A 169 3.24 1.05 15.63
N GLU A 170 2.08 1.16 16.24
CA GLU A 170 1.74 0.43 17.47
C GLU A 170 0.88 -0.79 17.10
N LEU A 171 1.37 -1.98 17.43
CA LEU A 171 0.70 -3.25 17.17
C LEU A 171 0.49 -4.00 18.49
N MET A 172 -0.67 -4.64 18.63
CA MET A 172 -1.02 -5.50 19.76
C MET A 172 -0.82 -6.99 19.45
N GLY A 173 -0.48 -7.33 18.20
CA GLY A 173 -0.18 -8.68 17.75
C GLY A 173 -1.38 -9.44 17.18
N ALA A 174 -2.56 -8.83 17.10
CA ALA A 174 -3.74 -9.48 16.51
C ALA A 174 -3.54 -9.79 15.02
N VAL A 175 -2.82 -8.94 14.28
CA VAL A 175 -2.47 -9.17 12.87
C VAL A 175 -1.73 -10.48 12.63
N ASP A 176 -1.02 -11.01 13.61
CA ASP A 176 -0.24 -12.25 13.49
C ASP A 176 -1.12 -13.51 13.40
N THR A 177 -2.39 -13.40 13.76
CA THR A 177 -3.37 -14.51 13.66
C THR A 177 -3.95 -14.67 12.26
N LEU A 178 -3.79 -13.67 11.39
CA LEU A 178 -4.39 -13.68 10.05
C LEU A 178 -3.57 -14.49 9.05
N PRO A 179 -4.22 -15.16 8.08
CA PRO A 179 -3.58 -15.62 6.86
C PRO A 179 -2.93 -14.45 6.13
N ARG A 180 -1.68 -14.61 5.69
CA ARG A 180 -0.93 -13.54 5.03
C ARG A 180 -0.32 -14.01 3.72
N SER A 181 -0.40 -13.14 2.71
CA SER A 181 0.24 -13.33 1.42
C SER A 181 1.16 -12.18 1.10
N TYR A 182 2.30 -12.47 0.48
CA TYR A 182 3.20 -11.47 -0.07
C TYR A 182 3.33 -11.66 -1.58
N ILE A 183 3.07 -10.60 -2.34
CA ILE A 183 3.27 -10.54 -3.78
C ILE A 183 4.48 -9.63 -4.02
N TYR A 184 5.56 -10.20 -4.51
CA TYR A 184 6.78 -9.48 -4.83
C TYR A 184 6.85 -9.16 -6.32
N CYS A 185 7.10 -7.89 -6.67
CA CYS A 185 7.31 -7.43 -8.03
C CYS A 185 8.81 -7.50 -8.38
N ASN A 186 9.22 -8.44 -9.24
CA ASN A 186 10.62 -8.79 -9.44
C ASN A 186 11.39 -7.91 -10.45
N LYS A 187 10.71 -6.98 -11.14
CA LYS A 187 11.34 -5.97 -12.03
C LYS A 187 11.80 -4.73 -11.25
N PHE A 188 12.45 -4.94 -10.13
CA PHE A 188 13.04 -3.86 -9.36
C PHE A 188 14.49 -3.62 -9.80
N GLY A 189 14.90 -2.35 -9.87
CA GLY A 189 16.27 -1.97 -10.14
C GLY A 189 17.17 -1.97 -8.90
N PRO A 190 18.38 -1.45 -8.98
CA PRO A 190 19.27 -1.26 -7.83
C PRO A 190 18.57 -0.47 -6.72
N GLY A 191 18.69 -0.91 -5.47
CA GLY A 191 18.09 -0.26 -4.32
C GLY A 191 16.68 -0.75 -3.96
N ASP A 192 16.35 -1.97 -4.36
CA ASP A 192 15.11 -2.66 -3.99
C ASP A 192 14.91 -2.72 -2.47
N VAL A 193 14.00 -1.90 -1.96
CA VAL A 193 13.69 -1.83 -0.54
C VAL A 193 12.74 -2.95 -0.08
N PHE A 194 12.07 -3.63 -1.02
CA PHE A 194 11.05 -4.63 -0.73
C PHE A 194 11.58 -6.05 -0.65
N ARG A 195 12.75 -6.33 -1.22
CA ARG A 195 13.38 -7.67 -1.19
C ARG A 195 13.51 -8.24 0.21
N GLN A 196 13.87 -7.43 1.19
CA GLN A 196 13.98 -7.87 2.58
C GLN A 196 12.67 -8.43 3.15
N PHE A 197 11.52 -7.89 2.75
CA PHE A 197 10.20 -8.36 3.16
C PHE A 197 9.78 -9.59 2.36
N ALA A 198 10.08 -9.62 1.07
CA ALA A 198 9.87 -10.77 0.18
C ALA A 198 10.64 -11.99 0.68
N ASP A 199 11.93 -11.85 0.96
CA ASP A 199 12.79 -12.93 1.45
C ASP A 199 12.30 -13.47 2.81
N ARG A 200 11.86 -12.55 3.69
CA ARG A 200 11.24 -12.93 4.97
C ARG A 200 9.95 -13.70 4.77
N ALA A 201 9.05 -13.22 3.93
CA ALA A 201 7.75 -13.85 3.67
C ALA A 201 7.90 -15.25 3.03
N ARG A 202 8.89 -15.42 2.16
CA ARG A 202 9.17 -16.71 1.49
C ARG A 202 9.46 -17.86 2.45
N VAL A 203 10.10 -17.56 3.59
CA VAL A 203 10.54 -18.58 4.56
C VAL A 203 9.71 -18.62 5.85
N GLN A 204 8.86 -17.62 6.07
CA GLN A 204 8.08 -17.51 7.30
C GLN A 204 6.88 -18.45 7.27
N PRO A 205 6.74 -19.39 8.24
CA PRO A 205 5.58 -20.28 8.30
C PRO A 205 4.25 -19.53 8.32
N GLY A 206 3.24 -20.08 7.63
CA GLY A 206 1.90 -19.48 7.57
C GLY A 206 1.75 -18.34 6.57
N TRP A 207 2.80 -18.00 5.83
CA TRP A 207 2.74 -17.06 4.73
C TRP A 207 2.64 -17.77 3.39
N LYS A 208 1.86 -17.18 2.47
CA LYS A 208 1.90 -17.52 1.05
C LYS A 208 2.76 -16.49 0.32
N TYR A 209 3.63 -16.96 -0.58
CA TYR A 209 4.54 -16.11 -1.32
C TYR A 209 4.31 -16.25 -2.81
N PHE A 210 4.23 -15.12 -3.51
CA PHE A 210 4.04 -15.03 -4.96
C PHE A 210 5.03 -14.05 -5.57
N GLU A 211 5.42 -14.28 -6.81
CA GLU A 211 6.21 -13.35 -7.61
C GLU A 211 5.42 -12.91 -8.85
N MET A 212 5.55 -11.64 -9.20
CA MET A 212 5.03 -11.09 -10.44
C MET A 212 6.17 -10.54 -11.30
N ASP A 213 6.13 -10.83 -12.59
CA ASP A 213 7.01 -10.21 -13.59
C ASP A 213 6.53 -8.77 -13.88
N ALA A 214 6.67 -7.89 -12.90
CA ALA A 214 6.16 -6.53 -12.89
C ALA A 214 7.09 -5.59 -12.12
N SER A 215 6.98 -4.30 -12.42
CA SER A 215 7.53 -3.24 -11.57
C SER A 215 6.58 -2.91 -10.42
N HIS A 216 6.98 -1.95 -9.60
CA HIS A 216 6.30 -1.56 -8.34
C HIS A 216 4.81 -1.22 -8.43
N ASN A 217 4.27 -0.87 -9.61
CA ASN A 217 2.87 -0.47 -9.78
C ASN A 217 2.08 -1.45 -10.68
N PRO A 218 1.97 -2.76 -10.35
CA PRO A 218 1.33 -3.75 -11.23
C PRO A 218 -0.16 -3.45 -11.49
N HIS A 219 -0.85 -2.79 -10.55
CA HIS A 219 -2.23 -2.33 -10.71
C HIS A 219 -2.41 -1.28 -11.84
N ILE A 220 -1.31 -0.69 -12.32
CA ILE A 220 -1.28 0.25 -13.46
C ILE A 220 -0.70 -0.43 -14.69
N THR A 221 0.45 -1.12 -14.55
CA THR A 221 1.27 -1.61 -15.68
C THR A 221 0.83 -2.97 -16.21
N VAL A 222 0.37 -3.86 -15.34
CA VAL A 222 -0.07 -5.24 -15.66
C VAL A 222 -1.34 -5.61 -14.86
N PRO A 223 -2.41 -4.80 -14.96
CA PRO A 223 -3.59 -4.97 -14.11
C PRO A 223 -4.32 -6.29 -14.31
N GLN A 224 -4.28 -6.88 -15.50
CA GLN A 224 -4.95 -8.15 -15.79
C GLN A 224 -4.29 -9.31 -15.04
N GLU A 225 -2.97 -9.37 -15.06
CA GLU A 225 -2.16 -10.40 -14.39
C GLU A 225 -2.34 -10.28 -12.87
N LEU A 226 -2.38 -9.05 -12.35
CA LEU A 226 -2.65 -8.82 -10.93
C LEU A 226 -4.07 -9.27 -10.55
N ALA A 227 -5.08 -8.99 -11.38
CA ALA A 227 -6.45 -9.41 -11.10
C ALA A 227 -6.58 -10.94 -11.04
N TRP A 228 -5.97 -11.67 -11.96
CA TRP A 228 -5.95 -13.14 -11.93
C TRP A 228 -5.23 -13.70 -10.70
N LEU A 229 -4.11 -13.10 -10.30
CA LEU A 229 -3.40 -13.51 -9.09
C LEU A 229 -4.23 -13.29 -7.83
N LEU A 230 -4.90 -12.13 -7.72
CA LEU A 230 -5.78 -11.82 -6.59
C LEU A 230 -7.01 -12.75 -6.54
N ASP A 231 -7.59 -13.10 -7.70
CA ASP A 231 -8.66 -14.10 -7.77
C ASP A 231 -8.18 -15.47 -7.25
N GLY A 232 -7.00 -15.93 -7.68
CA GLY A 232 -6.40 -17.16 -7.17
C GLY A 232 -6.14 -17.15 -5.67
N ILE A 233 -5.72 -16.00 -5.11
CA ILE A 233 -5.53 -15.82 -3.66
C ILE A 233 -6.87 -15.90 -2.92
N ALA A 234 -7.94 -15.35 -3.48
CA ALA A 234 -9.27 -15.39 -2.85
C ALA A 234 -9.90 -16.80 -2.80
N GLN A 235 -9.42 -17.71 -3.64
CA GLN A 235 -9.90 -19.09 -3.73
C GLN A 235 -9.07 -20.08 -2.90
N SER A 236 -7.97 -19.66 -2.32
CA SER A 236 -6.96 -20.49 -1.64
C SER A 236 -7.01 -20.31 -0.13
#